data_774da9b980db43c922b30d83fdd65b36
#
_entry.id   774da9b980db43c922b30d83fdd65b36
#
_cell.length_a   1.000
_cell.length_b   1.000
_cell.length_c   1.000
_cell.angle_alpha   90.00
_cell.angle_beta   90.00
_cell.angle_gamma   90.00
#
_symmetry.space_group_name_H-M   'P 1'
#
loop_
_entity.id
_entity.type
_entity.pdbx_description
1 polymer ?
#
loop_
_entity_poly.entity_id
_entity_poly.type
_entity_poly.pdbx_seq_one_letter_code
_entity_poly.pdbx_strand_id
1 'polypeptide(L)'
;MTFSGVGFKFWGDPNNQSLVDQIRVRSTENFNWTFIFILAVVFYVYWSEIHKKNYEAVFAGLALYGVHWLYEIANAIIGRITGGPLWAVSNDSTTFILLVGVSWELSMMFSLAGIISFKMMPQDRTKRYFAKGKFKGISCKLMVAIEMALLFALFESFLAGTINGSFIWVYKWWGVIPVFITTYIPFFLASNYVPDLKPKTRNIFLIAEWALVAILLAVLIPCGVI
;
A
#
# COMPACT_ATOMS: atom_id res chain seq x y z
N MET A 1 -11.19 -4.74 34.75
CA MET A 1 -10.66 -5.12 33.42
C MET A 1 -10.37 -3.85 32.67
N THR A 2 -9.13 -3.40 32.68
CA THR A 2 -8.68 -2.26 31.87
C THR A 2 -8.47 -2.78 30.45
N PHE A 3 -9.23 -2.30 29.51
CA PHE A 3 -8.98 -2.48 28.06
C PHE A 3 -7.75 -1.65 27.64
N SER A 4 -6.60 -1.93 28.26
CA SER A 4 -5.34 -1.33 27.87
C SER A 4 -4.75 -2.19 26.75
N GLY A 5 -4.90 -1.76 25.51
CA GLY A 5 -4.12 -2.37 24.44
C GLY A 5 -4.76 -2.52 23.07
N VAL A 6 -5.99 -2.09 22.85
CA VAL A 6 -6.58 -2.04 21.49
C VAL A 6 -7.11 -0.63 21.25
N GLY A 7 -6.53 0.08 20.32
CA GLY A 7 -6.95 1.44 19.97
C GLY A 7 -6.24 1.97 18.72
N PHE A 8 -6.68 3.13 18.26
CA PHE A 8 -6.02 3.82 17.15
C PHE A 8 -4.74 4.50 17.64
N LYS A 9 -3.65 4.31 16.92
CA LYS A 9 -2.40 5.04 17.11
C LYS A 9 -2.32 6.17 16.10
N PHE A 10 -2.29 7.41 16.56
CA PHE A 10 -2.31 8.58 15.66
C PHE A 10 -0.92 9.03 15.24
N TRP A 11 0.10 8.76 16.04
CA TRP A 11 1.48 9.20 15.82
C TRP A 11 2.48 8.10 16.19
N GLY A 12 3.65 8.16 15.57
CA GLY A 12 4.75 7.26 15.88
C GLY A 12 5.37 7.51 17.25
N ASP A 13 6.12 6.51 17.71
CA ASP A 13 6.82 6.52 19.00
C ASP A 13 8.29 6.11 18.77
N PRO A 14 9.26 6.98 19.10
CA PRO A 14 10.69 6.65 18.97
C PRO A 14 11.12 5.44 19.79
N ASN A 15 10.41 5.10 20.87
CA ASN A 15 10.69 3.90 21.66
C ASN A 15 10.45 2.61 20.86
N ASN A 16 9.69 2.68 19.75
CA ASN A 16 9.48 1.56 18.87
C ASN A 16 10.72 1.19 18.02
N GLN A 17 11.81 1.99 18.07
CA GLN A 17 13.04 1.66 17.35
C GLN A 17 13.59 0.28 17.74
N SER A 18 13.52 -0.07 19.01
CA SER A 18 13.94 -1.38 19.51
C SER A 18 13.14 -2.55 18.92
N LEU A 19 11.89 -2.32 18.52
CA LEU A 19 11.07 -3.31 17.81
C LEU A 19 11.50 -3.43 16.35
N VAL A 20 11.84 -2.30 15.72
CA VAL A 20 12.35 -2.28 14.34
C VAL A 20 13.70 -3.01 14.23
N ASP A 21 14.58 -2.82 15.21
CA ASP A 21 15.90 -3.45 15.25
C ASP A 21 15.85 -5.00 15.36
N GLN A 22 14.69 -5.53 15.79
CA GLN A 22 14.43 -6.98 15.89
C GLN A 22 13.83 -7.56 14.60
N ILE A 23 13.48 -6.73 13.62
CA ILE A 23 12.84 -7.20 12.37
C ILE A 23 13.84 -8.00 11.56
N ARG A 24 13.44 -9.21 11.19
CA ARG A 24 14.22 -10.13 10.35
C ARG A 24 13.65 -10.19 8.95
N VAL A 25 14.17 -9.35 8.07
CA VAL A 25 13.78 -9.30 6.67
C VAL A 25 14.25 -10.57 5.95
N ARG A 26 13.39 -11.16 5.15
CA ARG A 26 13.64 -12.38 4.36
C ARG A 26 14.04 -13.59 5.19
N SER A 27 13.59 -13.66 6.44
CA SER A 27 13.76 -14.81 7.32
C SER A 27 12.64 -15.83 7.14
N THR A 28 12.97 -17.10 7.18
CA THR A 28 12.01 -18.22 7.10
C THR A 28 11.62 -18.77 8.47
N GLU A 29 12.11 -18.18 9.57
CA GLU A 29 11.85 -18.69 10.93
C GLU A 29 10.34 -18.77 11.26
N ASN A 30 9.56 -17.77 10.83
CA ASN A 30 8.12 -17.70 11.06
C ASN A 30 7.31 -18.11 9.82
N PHE A 31 7.98 -18.69 8.80
CA PHE A 31 7.31 -19.00 7.55
C PHE A 31 6.26 -20.09 7.77
N ASN A 32 5.04 -19.81 7.30
CA ASN A 32 3.95 -20.77 7.24
C ASN A 32 3.17 -20.61 5.92
N TRP A 33 2.32 -21.57 5.62
CA TRP A 33 1.64 -21.63 4.33
C TRP A 33 0.34 -20.80 4.25
N THR A 34 -0.02 -20.04 5.28
CA THR A 34 -1.30 -19.28 5.30
C THR A 34 -1.37 -18.23 4.19
N PHE A 35 -0.24 -17.67 3.74
CA PHE A 35 -0.21 -16.72 2.64
C PHE A 35 -0.76 -17.31 1.32
N ILE A 36 -0.73 -18.64 1.11
CA ILE A 36 -1.27 -19.29 -0.09
C ILE A 36 -2.74 -19.00 -0.26
N PHE A 37 -3.49 -18.91 0.84
CA PHE A 37 -4.90 -18.58 0.77
C PHE A 37 -5.13 -17.19 0.14
N ILE A 38 -4.38 -16.19 0.59
CA ILE A 38 -4.46 -14.83 0.04
C ILE A 38 -3.99 -14.83 -1.43
N LEU A 39 -2.91 -15.56 -1.74
CA LEU A 39 -2.42 -15.72 -3.10
C LEU A 39 -3.48 -16.30 -4.04
N ALA A 40 -4.20 -17.34 -3.59
CA ALA A 40 -5.28 -17.93 -4.37
C ALA A 40 -6.42 -16.92 -4.62
N VAL A 41 -6.76 -16.08 -3.63
CA VAL A 41 -7.75 -15.00 -3.81
C VAL A 41 -7.26 -13.97 -4.83
N VAL A 42 -5.99 -13.57 -4.77
CA VAL A 42 -5.40 -12.64 -5.76
C VAL A 42 -5.52 -13.21 -7.17
N PHE A 43 -5.07 -14.46 -7.38
CA PHE A 43 -5.19 -15.12 -8.68
C PHE A 43 -6.63 -15.20 -9.16
N TYR A 44 -7.56 -15.59 -8.29
CA TYR A 44 -8.97 -15.67 -8.63
C TYR A 44 -9.54 -14.31 -9.08
N VAL A 45 -9.24 -13.24 -8.35
CA VAL A 45 -9.74 -11.89 -8.67
C VAL A 45 -9.19 -11.41 -10.01
N TYR A 46 -7.86 -11.48 -10.22
CA TYR A 46 -7.25 -11.08 -11.49
C TYR A 46 -7.75 -11.93 -12.65
N TRP A 47 -7.81 -13.26 -12.47
CA TRP A 47 -8.37 -14.16 -13.47
C TRP A 47 -9.81 -13.81 -13.82
N SER A 48 -10.64 -13.55 -12.82
CA SER A 48 -12.04 -13.16 -13.00
C SER A 48 -12.19 -11.88 -13.82
N GLU A 49 -11.38 -10.85 -13.51
CA GLU A 49 -11.44 -9.59 -14.27
C GLU A 49 -10.93 -9.76 -15.72
N ILE A 50 -9.87 -10.55 -15.92
CA ILE A 50 -9.37 -10.89 -17.27
C ILE A 50 -10.42 -11.67 -18.06
N HIS A 51 -11.06 -12.67 -17.44
CA HIS A 51 -12.11 -13.46 -18.10
C HIS A 51 -13.32 -12.61 -18.51
N LYS A 52 -13.68 -11.62 -17.68
CA LYS A 52 -14.72 -10.63 -18.00
C LYS A 52 -14.25 -9.56 -18.99
N LYS A 53 -13.01 -9.60 -19.45
CA LYS A 53 -12.37 -8.58 -20.31
C LYS A 53 -12.35 -7.19 -19.66
N ASN A 54 -12.41 -7.11 -18.35
CA ASN A 54 -12.31 -5.87 -17.58
C ASN A 54 -10.85 -5.49 -17.33
N TYR A 55 -10.10 -5.26 -18.42
CA TYR A 55 -8.68 -4.96 -18.36
C TYR A 55 -8.37 -3.65 -17.61
N GLU A 56 -9.30 -2.71 -17.57
CA GLU A 56 -9.12 -1.45 -16.85
C GLU A 56 -8.97 -1.69 -15.34
N ALA A 57 -9.76 -2.62 -14.77
CA ALA A 57 -9.60 -3.02 -13.38
C ALA A 57 -8.24 -3.70 -13.13
N VAL A 58 -7.76 -4.51 -14.08
CA VAL A 58 -6.43 -5.11 -13.99
C VAL A 58 -5.33 -4.04 -14.01
N PHE A 59 -5.43 -3.05 -14.90
CA PHE A 59 -4.49 -1.93 -14.94
C PHE A 59 -4.53 -1.08 -13.66
N ALA A 60 -5.70 -0.90 -13.06
CA ALA A 60 -5.84 -0.21 -11.77
C ALA A 60 -5.10 -0.94 -10.65
N GLY A 61 -5.27 -2.26 -10.58
CA GLY A 61 -4.54 -3.10 -9.62
C GLY A 61 -3.04 -3.01 -9.82
N LEU A 62 -2.55 -3.15 -11.06
CA LEU A 62 -1.13 -3.08 -11.38
C LEU A 62 -0.52 -1.71 -11.09
N ALA A 63 -1.23 -0.60 -11.38
CA ALA A 63 -0.75 0.74 -11.12
C ALA A 63 -0.61 1.04 -9.63
N LEU A 64 -1.61 0.70 -8.81
CA LEU A 64 -1.49 0.87 -7.37
C LEU A 64 -0.36 -0.01 -6.81
N TYR A 65 -0.30 -1.26 -7.25
CA TYR A 65 0.67 -2.23 -6.75
C TYR A 65 2.11 -1.84 -7.08
N GLY A 66 2.36 -1.29 -8.27
CA GLY A 66 3.68 -0.78 -8.65
C GLY A 66 4.08 0.45 -7.81
N VAL A 67 3.17 1.43 -7.64
CA VAL A 67 3.41 2.58 -6.75
C VAL A 67 3.69 2.12 -5.31
N HIS A 68 2.91 1.17 -4.78
CA HIS A 68 3.16 0.60 -3.46
C HIS A 68 4.60 0.05 -3.33
N TRP A 69 5.08 -0.74 -4.30
CA TRP A 69 6.44 -1.25 -4.29
C TRP A 69 7.51 -0.16 -4.33
N LEU A 70 7.29 0.92 -5.10
CA LEU A 70 8.22 2.06 -5.10
C LEU A 70 8.29 2.74 -3.73
N TYR A 71 7.17 2.85 -3.04
CA TYR A 71 7.13 3.40 -1.68
C TYR A 71 7.81 2.48 -0.66
N GLU A 72 7.65 1.17 -0.77
CA GLU A 72 8.33 0.22 0.12
C GLU A 72 9.85 0.24 -0.08
N ILE A 73 10.31 0.35 -1.32
CA ILE A 73 11.73 0.51 -1.63
C ILE A 73 12.24 1.85 -1.06
N ALA A 74 11.51 2.94 -1.26
CA ALA A 74 11.87 4.24 -0.71
C ALA A 74 11.92 4.23 0.83
N ASN A 75 10.94 3.59 1.49
CA ASN A 75 10.90 3.42 2.94
C ASN A 75 12.12 2.63 3.45
N ALA A 76 12.48 1.55 2.77
CA ALA A 76 13.66 0.77 3.14
C ALA A 76 14.97 1.57 2.97
N ILE A 77 15.10 2.36 1.89
CA ILE A 77 16.24 3.27 1.68
C ILE A 77 16.28 4.35 2.78
N ILE A 78 15.14 4.97 3.11
CA ILE A 78 15.05 5.94 4.21
C ILE A 78 15.53 5.29 5.51
N GLY A 79 15.04 4.09 5.82
CA GLY A 79 15.46 3.34 7.00
C GLY A 79 16.97 3.14 7.06
N ARG A 80 17.59 2.85 5.93
CA ARG A 80 19.06 2.66 5.84
C ARG A 80 19.83 3.96 6.07
N ILE A 81 19.32 5.08 5.55
CA ILE A 81 20.03 6.37 5.63
C ILE A 81 19.83 7.03 7.00
N THR A 82 18.63 6.94 7.58
CA THR A 82 18.25 7.69 8.79
C THR A 82 18.32 6.86 10.07
N GLY A 83 18.59 5.56 9.95
CA GLY A 83 18.62 4.62 11.07
C GLY A 83 17.26 4.05 11.48
N GLY A 84 16.17 4.45 10.82
CA GLY A 84 14.83 3.89 11.04
C GLY A 84 13.89 4.17 9.87
N PRO A 85 13.05 3.20 9.46
CA PRO A 85 12.05 3.41 8.40
C PRO A 85 10.90 4.27 8.91
N LEU A 86 10.09 4.82 7.97
CA LEU A 86 8.88 5.55 8.32
C LEU A 86 7.83 4.61 8.94
N TRP A 87 7.71 3.40 8.35
CA TRP A 87 6.88 2.31 8.85
C TRP A 87 7.61 0.98 8.72
N ALA A 88 7.26 0.07 9.59
CA ALA A 88 7.76 -1.30 9.58
C ALA A 88 6.63 -2.30 9.88
N VAL A 89 6.83 -3.55 9.52
CA VAL A 89 5.90 -4.65 9.80
C VAL A 89 6.52 -5.58 10.86
N SER A 90 5.75 -5.92 11.88
CA SER A 90 6.21 -6.79 12.97
C SER A 90 6.41 -8.24 12.50
N ASN A 91 7.46 -8.90 12.99
CA ASN A 91 7.69 -10.33 12.78
C ASN A 91 6.54 -11.21 13.27
N ASP A 92 5.85 -10.79 14.33
CA ASP A 92 4.80 -11.59 14.98
C ASP A 92 3.46 -11.54 14.22
N SER A 93 3.34 -10.63 13.25
CA SER A 93 2.09 -10.39 12.52
C SER A 93 2.08 -10.92 11.09
N THR A 94 3.16 -11.53 10.64
CA THR A 94 3.31 -11.96 9.24
C THR A 94 4.14 -13.24 9.13
N THR A 95 3.98 -13.95 8.02
CA THR A 95 4.71 -15.17 7.71
C THR A 95 6.09 -14.90 7.13
N PHE A 96 6.25 -13.81 6.37
CA PHE A 96 7.50 -13.51 5.68
C PHE A 96 7.59 -12.02 5.32
N ILE A 97 8.58 -11.34 5.85
CA ILE A 97 8.85 -9.93 5.56
C ILE A 97 9.76 -9.82 4.32
N LEU A 98 9.26 -9.15 3.29
CA LEU A 98 9.98 -8.93 2.02
C LEU A 98 10.98 -7.77 2.12
N LEU A 99 10.48 -6.63 2.56
CA LEU A 99 11.24 -5.43 2.94
C LEU A 99 10.71 -4.98 4.32
N VAL A 100 11.43 -4.09 4.99
CA VAL A 100 11.11 -3.68 6.36
C VAL A 100 9.64 -3.25 6.57
N GLY A 101 9.02 -2.65 5.55
CA GLY A 101 7.64 -2.17 5.61
C GLY A 101 6.60 -3.08 4.98
N VAL A 102 7.00 -4.20 4.35
CA VAL A 102 6.08 -5.04 3.59
C VAL A 102 6.32 -6.53 3.77
N SER A 103 5.23 -7.26 3.99
CA SER A 103 5.17 -8.72 4.01
C SER A 103 4.51 -9.29 2.76
N TRP A 104 4.58 -10.62 2.59
CA TRP A 104 3.84 -11.34 1.55
C TRP A 104 2.35 -11.00 1.56
N GLU A 105 1.72 -11.13 2.73
CA GLU A 105 0.29 -10.92 2.91
C GLU A 105 -0.11 -9.49 2.57
N LEU A 106 0.65 -8.53 3.09
CA LEU A 106 0.39 -7.12 2.87
C LEU A 106 0.56 -6.74 1.39
N SER A 107 1.63 -7.20 0.76
CA SER A 107 1.88 -6.99 -0.67
C SER A 107 0.72 -7.50 -1.53
N MET A 108 0.22 -8.72 -1.24
CA MET A 108 -0.92 -9.29 -1.94
C MET A 108 -2.21 -8.48 -1.74
N MET A 109 -2.45 -7.97 -0.53
CA MET A 109 -3.61 -7.11 -0.26
C MET A 109 -3.56 -5.82 -1.09
N PHE A 110 -2.41 -5.19 -1.23
CA PHE A 110 -2.26 -3.99 -2.05
C PHE A 110 -2.49 -4.27 -3.53
N SER A 111 -2.14 -5.46 -4.02
CA SER A 111 -2.45 -5.84 -5.41
C SER A 111 -3.95 -5.85 -5.70
N LEU A 112 -4.79 -6.14 -4.70
CA LEU A 112 -6.26 -6.14 -4.81
C LEU A 112 -6.87 -4.75 -4.57
N ALA A 113 -6.25 -3.94 -3.70
CA ALA A 113 -6.79 -2.63 -3.29
C ALA A 113 -7.05 -1.71 -4.49
N GLY A 114 -6.18 -1.73 -5.50
CA GLY A 114 -6.36 -0.95 -6.72
C GLY A 114 -7.58 -1.40 -7.54
N ILE A 115 -7.79 -2.72 -7.67
CA ILE A 115 -8.99 -3.27 -8.35
C ILE A 115 -10.25 -2.86 -7.60
N ILE A 116 -10.25 -2.95 -6.27
CA ILE A 116 -11.39 -2.61 -5.42
C ILE A 116 -11.72 -1.13 -5.57
N SER A 117 -10.75 -0.24 -5.41
CA SER A 117 -10.94 1.20 -5.57
C SER A 117 -11.52 1.55 -6.94
N PHE A 118 -10.97 0.97 -8.00
CA PHE A 118 -11.46 1.18 -9.35
C PHE A 118 -12.93 0.74 -9.53
N LYS A 119 -13.32 -0.39 -8.93
CA LYS A 119 -14.69 -0.92 -9.00
C LYS A 119 -15.68 -0.16 -8.11
N MET A 120 -15.21 0.58 -7.11
CA MET A 120 -16.05 1.47 -6.30
C MET A 120 -16.42 2.76 -7.03
N MET A 121 -15.74 3.10 -8.11
CA MET A 121 -16.12 4.27 -8.90
C MET A 121 -17.48 4.06 -9.58
N PRO A 122 -18.28 5.13 -9.75
CA PRO A 122 -19.52 5.07 -10.51
C PRO A 122 -19.24 4.71 -11.99
N GLN A 123 -20.23 4.13 -12.67
CA GLN A 123 -20.12 3.80 -14.10
C GLN A 123 -19.79 5.04 -14.94
N ASP A 124 -20.43 6.17 -14.63
CA ASP A 124 -20.06 7.47 -15.23
C ASP A 124 -18.85 8.05 -14.47
N ARG A 125 -17.67 7.82 -15.00
CA ARG A 125 -16.39 8.32 -14.46
C ARG A 125 -16.15 9.81 -14.69
N THR A 126 -17.03 10.49 -15.44
CA THR A 126 -16.99 11.94 -15.61
C THR A 126 -17.73 12.66 -14.49
N LYS A 127 -18.51 11.93 -13.68
CA LYS A 127 -19.28 12.44 -12.55
C LYS A 127 -18.43 13.29 -11.62
N ARG A 128 -19.00 14.40 -11.19
CA ARG A 128 -18.41 15.33 -10.23
C ARG A 128 -19.36 15.56 -9.07
N TYR A 129 -18.79 15.68 -7.88
CA TYR A 129 -19.54 15.91 -6.65
C TYR A 129 -19.36 17.36 -6.18
N PHE A 130 -20.35 17.89 -5.48
CA PHE A 130 -20.31 19.23 -4.87
C PHE A 130 -20.11 20.38 -5.87
N ALA A 131 -20.45 20.19 -7.14
CA ALA A 131 -20.38 21.27 -8.12
C ALA A 131 -21.41 22.37 -7.78
N LYS A 132 -20.94 23.63 -7.62
CA LYS A 132 -21.82 24.76 -7.32
C LYS A 132 -21.23 26.06 -7.90
N GLY A 133 -22.05 26.80 -8.66
CA GLY A 133 -21.63 28.05 -9.29
C GLY A 133 -20.39 27.88 -10.19
N LYS A 134 -19.31 28.62 -9.93
CA LYS A 134 -18.04 28.51 -10.67
C LYS A 134 -17.19 27.31 -10.24
N PHE A 135 -17.50 26.68 -9.12
CA PHE A 135 -16.76 25.50 -8.64
C PHE A 135 -17.18 24.27 -9.42
N LYS A 136 -16.24 23.70 -10.19
CA LYS A 136 -16.49 22.52 -11.04
C LYS A 136 -16.69 21.21 -10.25
N GLY A 137 -16.59 21.26 -8.92
CA GLY A 137 -16.73 20.09 -8.06
C GLY A 137 -15.52 19.16 -8.09
N ILE A 138 -15.56 18.12 -7.27
CA ILE A 138 -14.54 17.09 -7.11
C ILE A 138 -14.87 15.91 -8.05
N SER A 139 -13.92 15.42 -8.83
CA SER A 139 -14.14 14.25 -9.69
C SER A 139 -14.40 13.00 -8.85
N CYS A 140 -15.22 12.08 -9.36
CA CYS A 140 -15.48 10.81 -8.68
C CYS A 140 -14.20 10.02 -8.43
N LYS A 141 -13.23 10.09 -9.33
CA LYS A 141 -11.91 9.45 -9.17
C LYS A 141 -11.16 9.94 -7.94
N LEU A 142 -11.11 11.27 -7.76
CA LEU A 142 -10.48 11.88 -6.59
C LEU A 142 -11.28 11.61 -5.32
N MET A 143 -12.60 11.65 -5.38
CA MET A 143 -13.46 11.35 -4.23
C MET A 143 -13.21 9.93 -3.72
N VAL A 144 -13.30 8.93 -4.59
CA VAL A 144 -13.05 7.53 -4.22
C VAL A 144 -11.61 7.34 -3.75
N ALA A 145 -10.62 8.02 -4.36
CA ALA A 145 -9.24 7.96 -3.89
C ALA A 145 -9.09 8.50 -2.45
N ILE A 146 -9.75 9.60 -2.12
CA ILE A 146 -9.75 10.17 -0.75
C ILE A 146 -10.45 9.22 0.24
N GLU A 147 -11.62 8.69 -0.12
CA GLU A 147 -12.37 7.76 0.73
C GLU A 147 -11.57 6.48 1.03
N MET A 148 -10.99 5.88 0.00
CA MET A 148 -10.14 4.69 0.15
C MET A 148 -8.86 4.99 0.93
N ALA A 149 -8.21 6.12 0.65
CA ALA A 149 -7.02 6.54 1.38
C ALA A 149 -7.31 6.75 2.87
N LEU A 150 -8.44 7.35 3.20
CA LEU A 150 -8.86 7.54 4.60
C LEU A 150 -9.13 6.19 5.27
N LEU A 151 -9.85 5.29 4.60
CA LEU A 151 -10.12 3.95 5.12
C LEU A 151 -8.82 3.20 5.42
N PHE A 152 -7.86 3.20 4.50
CA PHE A 152 -6.59 2.51 4.66
C PHE A 152 -5.71 3.15 5.74
N ALA A 153 -5.67 4.48 5.82
CA ALA A 153 -4.92 5.18 6.87
C ALA A 153 -5.48 4.90 8.27
N LEU A 154 -6.80 4.86 8.41
CA LEU A 154 -7.46 4.49 9.67
C LEU A 154 -7.22 3.02 10.02
N PHE A 155 -7.27 2.13 9.02
CA PHE A 155 -7.00 0.71 9.23
C PHE A 155 -5.55 0.47 9.66
N GLU A 156 -4.57 1.14 9.03
CA GLU A 156 -3.16 1.08 9.45
C GLU A 156 -2.98 1.63 10.86
N SER A 157 -3.63 2.74 11.20
CA SER A 157 -3.64 3.31 12.55
C SER A 157 -4.16 2.31 13.60
N PHE A 158 -5.22 1.58 13.26
CA PHE A 158 -5.75 0.52 14.11
C PHE A 158 -4.74 -0.62 14.27
N LEU A 159 -4.13 -1.09 13.18
CA LEU A 159 -3.10 -2.13 13.23
C LEU A 159 -1.86 -1.70 14.01
N ALA A 160 -1.46 -0.43 13.91
CA ALA A 160 -0.36 0.12 14.69
C ALA A 160 -0.68 0.27 16.18
N GLY A 161 -1.96 0.38 16.54
CA GLY A 161 -2.45 0.48 17.92
C GLY A 161 -2.82 -0.85 18.57
N THR A 162 -2.71 -1.99 17.86
CA THR A 162 -2.96 -3.32 18.46
C THR A 162 -1.82 -3.74 19.38
N ILE A 163 -2.10 -4.65 20.31
CA ILE A 163 -1.18 -5.06 21.39
C ILE A 163 0.18 -5.54 20.85
N ASN A 164 0.20 -6.23 19.72
CA ASN A 164 1.42 -6.74 19.08
C ASN A 164 1.87 -5.91 17.87
N GLY A 165 1.25 -4.74 17.64
CA GLY A 165 1.60 -3.77 16.62
C GLY A 165 1.96 -4.38 15.28
N SER A 166 0.98 -4.72 14.44
CA SER A 166 1.26 -5.24 13.09
C SER A 166 2.04 -4.24 12.24
N PHE A 167 1.77 -2.94 12.48
CA PHE A 167 2.55 -1.84 11.94
C PHE A 167 3.27 -1.09 13.05
N ILE A 168 4.49 -0.66 12.78
CA ILE A 168 5.37 0.04 13.70
C ILE A 168 5.72 1.39 13.09
N TRP A 169 5.38 2.48 13.77
CA TRP A 169 5.75 3.85 13.41
C TRP A 169 6.75 4.37 14.44
N VAL A 170 7.91 4.83 13.98
CA VAL A 170 9.00 5.28 14.84
C VAL A 170 8.99 6.79 15.03
N TYR A 171 8.81 7.57 13.99
CA TYR A 171 8.94 9.02 14.05
C TYR A 171 7.70 9.69 14.64
N LYS A 172 7.88 10.63 15.59
CA LYS A 172 6.78 11.39 16.22
C LYS A 172 5.92 12.18 15.23
N TRP A 173 6.47 12.59 14.09
CA TRP A 173 5.76 13.33 13.05
C TRP A 173 5.09 12.43 12.02
N TRP A 174 5.44 11.13 11.99
CA TRP A 174 4.81 10.15 11.13
C TRP A 174 3.57 9.55 11.82
N GLY A 175 2.49 9.39 11.08
CA GLY A 175 1.24 8.87 11.64
C GLY A 175 0.10 8.98 10.64
N VAL A 176 -1.14 8.93 11.11
CA VAL A 176 -2.35 8.85 10.26
C VAL A 176 -2.40 9.93 9.19
N ILE A 177 -2.11 11.19 9.54
CA ILE A 177 -2.23 12.30 8.59
C ILE A 177 -1.15 12.24 7.51
N PRO A 178 0.15 12.12 7.81
CA PRO A 178 1.18 11.90 6.80
C PRO A 178 0.90 10.66 5.93
N VAL A 179 0.57 9.52 6.54
CA VAL A 179 0.25 8.27 5.83
C VAL A 179 -0.92 8.48 4.87
N PHE A 180 -2.01 9.11 5.34
CA PHE A 180 -3.16 9.43 4.50
C PHE A 180 -2.78 10.27 3.27
N ILE A 181 -2.06 11.39 3.50
CA ILE A 181 -1.78 12.38 2.44
C ILE A 181 -0.67 11.90 1.51
N THR A 182 0.44 11.41 2.08
CA THR A 182 1.67 11.15 1.30
C THR A 182 1.78 9.72 0.79
N THR A 183 1.02 8.77 1.36
CA THR A 183 1.07 7.36 0.98
C THR A 183 -0.22 6.94 0.27
N TYR A 184 -1.34 6.95 0.96
CA TYR A 184 -2.56 6.34 0.42
C TYR A 184 -3.25 7.18 -0.66
N ILE A 185 -3.26 8.52 -0.57
CA ILE A 185 -3.80 9.33 -1.67
C ILE A 185 -3.06 9.05 -2.99
N PRO A 186 -1.71 9.11 -3.09
CA PRO A 186 -1.00 8.71 -4.30
C PRO A 186 -1.31 7.30 -4.80
N PHE A 187 -1.43 6.32 -3.91
CA PHE A 187 -1.77 4.95 -4.27
C PHE A 187 -3.11 4.87 -5.01
N PHE A 188 -4.15 5.44 -4.42
CA PHE A 188 -5.49 5.40 -5.00
C PHE A 188 -5.68 6.36 -6.17
N LEU A 189 -4.90 7.43 -6.27
CA LEU A 189 -4.85 8.22 -7.49
C LEU A 189 -4.29 7.40 -8.67
N ALA A 190 -3.22 6.63 -8.45
CA ALA A 190 -2.67 5.78 -9.51
C ALA A 190 -3.74 4.78 -10.01
N SER A 191 -4.41 4.05 -9.10
CA SER A 191 -5.46 3.09 -9.49
C SER A 191 -6.63 3.72 -10.22
N ASN A 192 -7.02 4.95 -9.87
CA ASN A 192 -8.24 5.57 -10.38
C ASN A 192 -8.03 6.40 -11.66
N TYR A 193 -6.79 6.82 -11.94
CA TYR A 193 -6.48 7.66 -13.11
C TYR A 193 -5.69 6.93 -14.21
N VAL A 194 -4.76 6.04 -13.85
CA VAL A 194 -3.92 5.34 -14.84
C VAL A 194 -4.75 4.53 -15.85
N PRO A 195 -5.80 3.79 -15.47
CA PRO A 195 -6.61 3.05 -16.44
C PRO A 195 -7.21 3.90 -17.56
N ASP A 196 -7.55 5.15 -17.26
CA ASP A 196 -8.21 6.07 -18.21
C ASP A 196 -7.22 6.87 -19.07
N LEU A 197 -5.93 6.66 -18.92
CA LEU A 197 -4.93 7.23 -19.81
C LEU A 197 -5.05 6.65 -21.23
N LYS A 198 -4.60 7.41 -22.23
CA LYS A 198 -4.49 6.87 -23.60
C LYS A 198 -3.70 5.55 -23.58
N PRO A 199 -4.10 4.53 -24.33
CA PRO A 199 -3.51 3.18 -24.24
C PRO A 199 -1.98 3.17 -24.30
N LYS A 200 -1.39 3.96 -25.22
CA LYS A 200 0.07 4.08 -25.33
C LYS A 200 0.70 4.64 -24.04
N THR A 201 0.16 5.73 -23.51
CA THR A 201 0.67 6.39 -22.29
C THR A 201 0.53 5.48 -21.08
N ARG A 202 -0.62 4.83 -20.92
CA ARG A 202 -0.88 3.86 -19.84
C ARG A 202 0.12 2.70 -19.89
N ASN A 203 0.32 2.10 -21.05
CA ASN A 203 1.21 0.96 -21.19
C ASN A 203 2.67 1.38 -20.92
N ILE A 204 3.11 2.55 -21.40
CA ILE A 204 4.45 3.08 -21.09
C ILE A 204 4.60 3.31 -19.58
N PHE A 205 3.60 3.90 -18.93
CA PHE A 205 3.61 4.13 -17.49
C PHE A 205 3.79 2.82 -16.73
N LEU A 206 2.94 1.82 -16.97
CA LEU A 206 2.98 0.54 -16.27
C LEU A 206 4.29 -0.22 -16.53
N ILE A 207 4.78 -0.23 -17.78
CA ILE A 207 6.05 -0.89 -18.11
C ILE A 207 7.22 -0.19 -17.42
N ALA A 208 7.26 1.14 -17.45
CA ALA A 208 8.33 1.90 -16.82
C ALA A 208 8.31 1.75 -15.29
N GLU A 209 7.14 1.80 -14.67
CA GLU A 209 6.94 1.59 -13.24
C GLU A 209 7.46 0.22 -12.79
N TRP A 210 7.00 -0.87 -13.42
CA TRP A 210 7.40 -2.21 -13.06
C TRP A 210 8.85 -2.54 -13.44
N ALA A 211 9.37 -1.99 -14.53
CA ALA A 211 10.79 -2.07 -14.86
C ALA A 211 11.65 -1.39 -13.79
N LEU A 212 11.24 -0.21 -13.32
CA LEU A 212 11.92 0.51 -12.24
C LEU A 212 11.92 -0.30 -10.94
N VAL A 213 10.77 -0.83 -10.53
CA VAL A 213 10.66 -1.72 -9.34
C VAL A 213 11.62 -2.91 -9.48
N ALA A 214 11.57 -3.62 -10.61
CA ALA A 214 12.40 -4.79 -10.83
C ALA A 214 13.90 -4.46 -10.79
N ILE A 215 14.33 -3.36 -11.42
CA ILE A 215 15.73 -2.92 -11.44
C ILE A 215 16.16 -2.54 -10.01
N LEU A 216 15.37 -1.76 -9.29
CA LEU A 216 15.71 -1.34 -7.92
C LEU A 216 15.85 -2.55 -6.99
N LEU A 217 14.92 -3.51 -7.02
CA LEU A 217 15.01 -4.72 -6.20
C LEU A 217 16.21 -5.57 -6.59
N ALA A 218 16.46 -5.76 -7.91
CA ALA A 218 17.56 -6.57 -8.40
C ALA A 218 18.94 -5.97 -8.08
N VAL A 219 19.04 -4.66 -7.88
CA VAL A 219 20.29 -3.98 -7.54
C VAL A 219 20.43 -3.81 -6.02
N LEU A 220 19.41 -3.27 -5.36
CA LEU A 220 19.54 -2.83 -3.96
C LEU A 220 19.56 -4.00 -2.96
N ILE A 221 18.85 -5.11 -3.24
CA ILE A 221 18.87 -6.30 -2.37
C ILE A 221 20.25 -6.96 -2.37
N PRO A 222 20.85 -7.33 -3.52
CA PRO A 222 22.19 -7.94 -3.52
C PRO A 222 23.29 -7.02 -3.00
N CYS A 223 23.13 -5.69 -3.16
CA CYS A 223 24.07 -4.73 -2.61
C CYS A 223 23.91 -4.51 -1.09
N GLY A 224 22.93 -5.15 -0.44
CA GLY A 224 22.68 -5.00 1.00
C GLY A 224 22.21 -3.60 1.40
N VAL A 225 21.61 -2.85 0.47
CA VAL A 225 21.09 -1.51 0.74
C VAL A 225 19.70 -1.59 1.39
N ILE A 226 18.89 -2.58 0.96
CA ILE A 226 17.52 -2.81 1.47
C ILE A 226 17.27 -4.28 1.74
#